data_4364ff9fdc973990656a3c3721e508ad
#
_entry.id   4364ff9fdc973990656a3c3721e508ad
#
_cell.length_a   1.000
_cell.length_b   1.000
_cell.length_c   1.000
_cell.angle_alpha   90.00
_cell.angle_beta   90.00
_cell.angle_gamma   90.00
#
_symmetry.space_group_name_H-M   'P 1'
#
loop_
_entity.id
_entity.type
_entity.pdbx_description
1 polymer ?
#
loop_
_entity_poly.entity_id
_entity_poly.type
_entity_poly.pdbx_seq_one_letter_code
_entity_poly.pdbx_strand_id
1 'polypeptide(L)'
;MFYLFLFYSLAFLFSTIGYGLLFCKISKIDISIINTGLIGILGLFLLSIIASYSHLIFQHNYFHNLTILSIGLISFFYLSFKKKINIKIILFCFFILFIGFLIAKTNEDFPYYHLPNSLQFSQQKLQFGLGNLNHGFKHITSLFMLNSINYYPFIDYY
;
A
#
# COMPACT_ATOMS: atom_id res chain seq x y z
N MET A 1 -13.13 -5.98 14.60
CA MET A 1 -11.94 -5.17 14.24
C MET A 1 -10.79 -6.02 13.69
N PHE A 2 -10.27 -6.99 14.44
CA PHE A 2 -9.17 -7.88 13.99
C PHE A 2 -9.40 -8.53 12.61
N TYR A 3 -10.59 -9.11 12.37
CA TYR A 3 -10.90 -9.75 11.08
C TYR A 3 -10.91 -8.78 9.89
N LEU A 4 -11.34 -7.53 10.11
CA LEU A 4 -11.29 -6.49 9.08
C LEU A 4 -9.86 -6.09 8.78
N PHE A 5 -9.03 -5.93 9.80
CA PHE A 5 -7.61 -5.64 9.63
C PHE A 5 -6.90 -6.76 8.86
N LEU A 6 -7.14 -8.02 9.23
CA LEU A 6 -6.62 -9.18 8.50
C LEU A 6 -7.09 -9.20 7.05
N PHE A 7 -8.38 -8.94 6.81
CA PHE A 7 -8.96 -8.88 5.46
C PHE A 7 -8.29 -7.81 4.60
N TYR A 8 -8.20 -6.56 5.09
CA TYR A 8 -7.57 -5.48 4.34
C TYR A 8 -6.08 -5.72 4.13
N SER A 9 -5.38 -6.29 5.11
CA SER A 9 -3.96 -6.65 4.96
C SER A 9 -3.74 -7.69 3.87
N LEU A 10 -4.58 -8.72 3.82
CA LEU A 10 -4.56 -9.72 2.75
C LEU A 10 -4.93 -9.10 1.39
N ALA A 11 -5.97 -8.29 1.35
CA ALA A 11 -6.40 -7.61 0.13
C ALA A 11 -5.30 -6.69 -0.40
N PHE A 12 -4.62 -5.94 0.48
CA PHE A 12 -3.49 -5.10 0.12
C PHE A 12 -2.30 -5.89 -0.41
N LEU A 13 -1.97 -7.03 0.21
CA LEU A 13 -0.93 -7.92 -0.30
C LEU A 13 -1.22 -8.39 -1.73
N PHE A 14 -2.43 -8.90 -1.99
CA PHE A 14 -2.80 -9.34 -3.34
C PHE A 14 -2.90 -8.19 -4.33
N SER A 15 -3.41 -7.04 -3.90
CA SER A 15 -3.42 -5.82 -4.70
C SER A 15 -2.00 -5.40 -5.10
N THR A 16 -1.06 -5.41 -4.16
CA THR A 16 0.35 -5.09 -4.39
C THR A 16 0.97 -6.01 -5.44
N ILE A 17 0.76 -7.33 -5.32
CA ILE A 17 1.23 -8.29 -6.34
C ILE A 17 0.55 -8.00 -7.69
N GLY A 18 -0.74 -7.64 -7.68
CA GLY A 18 -1.49 -7.25 -8.89
C GLY A 18 -0.88 -6.05 -9.60
N TYR A 19 -0.48 -5.02 -8.86
CA TYR A 19 0.24 -3.87 -9.44
C TYR A 19 1.61 -4.26 -9.98
N GLY A 20 2.32 -5.18 -9.32
CA GLY A 20 3.58 -5.70 -9.85
C GLY A 20 3.40 -6.47 -11.16
N LEU A 21 2.36 -7.28 -11.27
CA LEU A 21 2.00 -7.96 -12.52
C LEU A 21 1.62 -6.96 -13.61
N LEU A 22 0.89 -5.91 -13.26
CA LEU A 22 0.53 -4.83 -14.18
C LEU A 22 1.77 -4.08 -14.66
N PHE A 23 2.70 -3.76 -13.76
CA PHE A 23 3.98 -3.14 -14.08
C PHE A 23 4.79 -4.00 -15.06
N CYS A 24 4.94 -5.31 -14.78
CA CYS A 24 5.63 -6.23 -15.68
C CYS A 24 4.98 -6.26 -17.08
N LYS A 25 3.64 -6.27 -17.12
CA LYS A 25 2.90 -6.27 -18.40
C LYS A 25 3.15 -5.00 -19.19
N ILE A 26 3.08 -3.81 -18.56
CA ILE A 26 3.31 -2.52 -19.20
C ILE A 26 4.77 -2.40 -19.71
N SER A 27 5.71 -2.83 -18.88
CA SER A 27 7.16 -2.80 -19.19
C SER A 27 7.59 -3.94 -20.12
N LYS A 28 6.66 -4.78 -20.59
CA LYS A 28 6.93 -5.96 -21.45
C LYS A 28 7.95 -6.93 -20.84
N ILE A 29 8.02 -7.01 -19.51
CA ILE A 29 8.89 -7.92 -18.78
C ILE A 29 8.24 -9.30 -18.75
N ASP A 30 8.99 -10.33 -19.09
CA ASP A 30 8.47 -11.71 -19.04
C ASP A 30 8.25 -12.14 -17.59
N ILE A 31 6.96 -12.27 -17.24
CA ILE A 31 6.52 -12.66 -15.90
C ILE A 31 6.99 -14.07 -15.54
N SER A 32 7.27 -14.95 -16.52
CA SER A 32 7.68 -16.33 -16.26
C SER A 32 9.05 -16.45 -15.59
N ILE A 33 9.92 -15.47 -15.80
CA ILE A 33 11.32 -15.46 -15.33
C ILE A 33 11.42 -14.86 -13.91
N ILE A 34 10.47 -14.00 -13.52
CA ILE A 34 10.53 -13.24 -12.26
C ILE A 34 9.83 -14.02 -11.14
N ASN A 35 10.44 -14.08 -9.94
CA ASN A 35 9.78 -14.65 -8.78
C ASN A 35 8.67 -13.74 -8.23
N THR A 36 7.72 -14.32 -7.50
CA THR A 36 6.55 -13.60 -6.97
C THR A 36 6.94 -12.51 -5.95
N GLY A 37 8.01 -12.70 -5.19
CA GLY A 37 8.50 -11.70 -4.24
C GLY A 37 8.98 -10.44 -4.96
N LEU A 38 9.75 -10.60 -6.04
CA LEU A 38 10.19 -9.45 -6.85
C LEU A 38 9.00 -8.74 -7.52
N ILE A 39 8.00 -9.48 -7.98
CA ILE A 39 6.75 -8.88 -8.48
C ILE A 39 6.08 -8.03 -7.38
N GLY A 40 6.04 -8.51 -6.14
CA GLY A 40 5.53 -7.72 -5.01
C GLY A 40 6.31 -6.43 -4.78
N ILE A 41 7.65 -6.46 -4.84
CA ILE A 41 8.50 -5.27 -4.72
C ILE A 41 8.22 -4.27 -5.86
N LEU A 42 8.11 -4.74 -7.09
CA LEU A 42 7.75 -3.89 -8.24
C LEU A 42 6.35 -3.30 -8.06
N GLY A 43 5.43 -4.05 -7.44
CA GLY A 43 4.10 -3.57 -7.10
C GLY A 43 4.11 -2.46 -6.04
N LEU A 44 4.91 -2.59 -4.98
CA LEU A 44 5.11 -1.53 -4.00
C LEU A 44 5.72 -0.29 -4.63
N PHE A 45 6.68 -0.45 -5.52
CA PHE A 45 7.27 0.65 -6.27
C PHE A 45 6.24 1.39 -7.11
N LEU A 46 5.42 0.67 -7.88
CA LEU A 46 4.35 1.28 -8.69
C LEU A 46 3.30 1.96 -7.81
N LEU A 47 2.89 1.32 -6.70
CA LEU A 47 1.96 1.93 -5.74
C LEU A 47 2.51 3.21 -5.12
N SER A 48 3.81 3.25 -4.81
CA SER A 48 4.48 4.44 -4.29
C SER A 48 4.42 5.61 -5.27
N ILE A 49 4.62 5.32 -6.56
CA ILE A 49 4.47 6.30 -7.64
C ILE A 49 3.02 6.76 -7.74
N ILE A 50 2.07 5.82 -7.80
CA ILE A 50 0.64 6.14 -7.89
C ILE A 50 0.20 6.99 -6.71
N ALA A 51 0.58 6.61 -5.47
CA ALA A 51 0.24 7.37 -4.28
C ALA A 51 0.80 8.79 -4.33
N SER A 52 2.07 8.95 -4.74
CA SER A 52 2.71 10.27 -4.83
C SER A 52 2.03 11.17 -5.86
N TYR A 53 1.73 10.67 -7.05
CA TYR A 53 1.09 11.47 -8.09
C TYR A 53 -0.40 11.69 -7.85
N SER A 54 -1.12 10.70 -7.36
CA SER A 54 -2.55 10.86 -7.08
C SER A 54 -2.81 11.88 -5.98
N HIS A 55 -1.91 11.99 -4.98
CA HIS A 55 -2.03 12.97 -3.91
C HIS A 55 -1.93 14.42 -4.39
N LEU A 56 -1.30 14.68 -5.54
CA LEU A 56 -1.28 16.01 -6.14
C LEU A 56 -2.69 16.51 -6.51
N ILE A 57 -3.60 15.57 -6.81
CA ILE A 57 -4.93 15.86 -7.35
C ILE A 57 -6.03 15.52 -6.35
N PHE A 58 -5.88 14.40 -5.64
CA PHE A 58 -6.89 13.82 -4.77
C PHE A 58 -6.38 13.67 -3.33
N GLN A 59 -7.26 13.81 -2.36
CA GLN A 59 -7.01 13.32 -1.02
C GLN A 59 -7.11 11.79 -1.00
N HIS A 60 -6.30 11.12 -0.19
CA HIS A 60 -6.31 9.66 -0.05
C HIS A 60 -7.43 9.19 0.89
N ASN A 61 -8.67 9.59 0.61
CA ASN A 61 -9.84 9.18 1.37
C ASN A 61 -10.23 7.72 1.08
N TYR A 62 -11.22 7.21 1.81
CA TYR A 62 -11.70 5.83 1.67
C TYR A 62 -12.06 5.45 0.22
N PHE A 63 -12.73 6.34 -0.51
CA PHE A 63 -13.15 6.07 -1.88
C PHE A 63 -11.94 5.90 -2.81
N HIS A 64 -10.99 6.83 -2.75
CA HIS A 64 -9.74 6.76 -3.50
C HIS A 64 -8.97 5.48 -3.17
N ASN A 65 -8.80 5.17 -1.87
CA ASN A 65 -8.01 4.04 -1.43
C ASN A 65 -8.65 2.70 -1.79
N LEU A 66 -9.98 2.58 -1.65
CA LEU A 66 -10.71 1.39 -2.11
C LEU A 66 -10.64 1.23 -3.63
N THR A 67 -10.63 2.32 -4.39
CA THR A 67 -10.46 2.28 -5.85
C THR A 67 -9.07 1.72 -6.21
N ILE A 68 -8.01 2.24 -5.59
CA ILE A 68 -6.64 1.72 -5.80
C ILE A 68 -6.57 0.24 -5.41
N LEU A 69 -7.08 -0.12 -4.24
CA LEU A 69 -7.11 -1.52 -3.78
C LEU A 69 -7.82 -2.43 -4.79
N SER A 70 -8.99 -2.00 -5.28
CA SER A 70 -9.78 -2.76 -6.23
C SER A 70 -9.10 -2.95 -7.58
N ILE A 71 -8.46 -1.90 -8.12
CA ILE A 71 -7.69 -2.00 -9.37
C ILE A 71 -6.57 -3.03 -9.23
N GLY A 72 -5.84 -3.01 -8.12
CA GLY A 72 -4.78 -3.99 -7.87
C GLY A 72 -5.31 -5.41 -7.74
N LEU A 73 -6.43 -5.61 -7.03
CA LEU A 73 -7.07 -6.93 -6.91
C LEU A 73 -7.56 -7.46 -8.26
N ILE A 74 -8.23 -6.63 -9.06
CA ILE A 74 -8.68 -7.00 -10.42
C ILE A 74 -7.46 -7.38 -11.27
N SER A 75 -6.40 -6.60 -11.20
CA SER A 75 -5.14 -6.89 -11.91
C SER A 75 -4.54 -8.22 -11.45
N PHE A 76 -4.54 -8.49 -10.15
CA PHE A 76 -4.07 -9.76 -9.61
C PHE A 76 -4.88 -10.92 -10.15
N PHE A 77 -6.20 -10.91 -10.01
CA PHE A 77 -7.05 -12.02 -10.48
C PHE A 77 -6.94 -12.22 -11.99
N TYR A 78 -6.97 -11.15 -12.77
CA TYR A 78 -6.89 -11.24 -14.23
C TYR A 78 -5.53 -11.76 -14.74
N LEU A 79 -4.42 -11.30 -14.16
CA LEU A 79 -3.07 -11.62 -14.64
C LEU A 79 -2.49 -12.88 -14.01
N SER A 80 -2.91 -13.24 -12.79
CA SER A 80 -2.44 -14.46 -12.09
C SER A 80 -2.86 -15.75 -12.79
N PHE A 81 -3.98 -15.75 -13.53
CA PHE A 81 -4.39 -16.91 -14.33
C PHE A 81 -3.35 -17.28 -15.40
N LYS A 82 -2.58 -16.32 -15.89
CA LYS A 82 -1.54 -16.55 -16.90
C LYS A 82 -0.22 -17.04 -16.29
N LYS A 83 0.01 -16.76 -15.03
CA LYS A 83 1.15 -17.24 -14.27
C LYS A 83 0.66 -18.17 -13.15
N LYS A 84 1.21 -19.37 -13.05
CA LYS A 84 0.94 -20.29 -11.93
C LYS A 84 1.56 -19.72 -10.63
N ILE A 85 0.93 -18.71 -10.06
CA ILE A 85 1.36 -18.13 -8.78
C ILE A 85 1.05 -19.13 -7.66
N ASN A 86 2.05 -19.46 -6.84
CA ASN A 86 1.83 -20.34 -5.71
C ASN A 86 1.23 -19.57 -4.52
N ILE A 87 -0.12 -19.48 -4.51
CA ILE A 87 -0.87 -18.77 -3.47
C ILE A 87 -0.57 -19.35 -2.07
N LYS A 88 -0.32 -20.66 -1.95
CA LYS A 88 -0.03 -21.31 -0.65
C LYS A 88 1.24 -20.74 -0.01
N ILE A 89 2.29 -20.53 -0.81
CA ILE A 89 3.55 -19.94 -0.32
C ILE A 89 3.31 -18.48 0.10
N ILE A 90 2.57 -17.70 -0.69
CA ILE A 90 2.25 -16.31 -0.36
C ILE A 90 1.50 -16.22 0.98
N LEU A 91 0.46 -17.04 1.15
CA LEU A 91 -0.31 -17.07 2.39
C LEU A 91 0.54 -17.53 3.57
N PHE A 92 1.37 -18.55 3.38
CA PHE A 92 2.29 -19.02 4.43
C PHE A 92 3.25 -17.90 4.89
N CYS A 93 3.92 -17.24 3.96
CA CYS A 93 4.80 -16.11 4.27
C CYS A 93 4.02 -14.95 4.93
N PHE A 94 2.82 -14.65 4.43
CA PHE A 94 1.98 -13.60 5.00
C PHE A 94 1.65 -13.89 6.46
N PHE A 95 1.20 -15.10 6.80
CA PHE A 95 0.81 -15.41 8.18
C PHE A 95 2.00 -15.39 9.15
N ILE A 96 3.19 -15.84 8.71
CA ILE A 96 4.39 -15.72 9.53
C ILE A 96 4.72 -14.25 9.82
N LEU A 97 4.73 -13.41 8.78
CA LEU A 97 5.01 -11.98 8.92
C LEU A 97 3.91 -11.26 9.72
N PHE A 98 2.66 -11.65 9.53
CA PHE A 98 1.51 -11.07 10.24
C PHE A 98 1.58 -11.31 11.74
N ILE A 99 2.04 -12.49 12.18
CA ILE A 99 2.31 -12.75 13.61
C ILE A 99 3.37 -11.79 14.14
N GLY A 100 4.44 -11.54 13.37
CA GLY A 100 5.45 -10.54 13.71
C GLY A 100 4.88 -9.13 13.86
N PHE A 101 3.95 -8.74 12.99
CA PHE A 101 3.23 -7.45 13.09
C PHE A 101 2.44 -7.31 14.38
N LEU A 102 1.77 -8.37 14.84
CA LEU A 102 0.99 -8.35 16.08
C LEU A 102 1.85 -8.19 17.35
N ILE A 103 3.12 -8.57 17.26
CA ILE A 103 4.06 -8.51 18.39
C ILE A 103 4.93 -7.24 18.33
N ALA A 104 5.05 -6.62 17.16
CA ALA A 104 5.89 -5.45 16.97
C ALA A 104 5.41 -4.27 17.82
N LYS A 105 6.36 -3.62 18.50
CA LYS A 105 6.09 -2.36 19.20
C LYS A 105 5.99 -1.22 18.18
N THR A 106 5.11 -0.25 18.47
CA THR A 106 5.07 0.99 17.70
C THR A 106 6.35 1.78 17.90
N ASN A 107 6.83 2.44 16.83
CA ASN A 107 7.93 3.38 16.93
C ASN A 107 7.48 4.59 17.76
N GLU A 108 8.36 5.13 18.62
CA GLU A 108 8.10 6.32 19.44
C GLU A 108 7.74 7.53 18.56
N ASP A 109 8.32 7.63 17.38
CA ASP A 109 8.05 8.70 16.40
C ASP A 109 6.68 8.58 15.70
N PHE A 110 6.00 7.44 15.84
CA PHE A 110 4.73 7.20 15.14
C PHE A 110 3.66 8.26 15.44
N PRO A 111 3.38 8.63 16.71
CA PRO A 111 2.36 9.63 17.01
C PRO A 111 2.79 11.06 16.66
N TYR A 112 4.09 11.33 16.55
CA TYR A 112 4.60 12.70 16.38
C TYR A 112 4.58 13.17 14.92
N TYR A 113 4.91 12.32 13.96
CA TYR A 113 4.92 12.72 12.55
C TYR A 113 4.46 11.65 11.55
N HIS A 114 4.59 10.35 11.83
CA HIS A 114 4.14 9.31 10.89
C HIS A 114 2.61 9.32 10.73
N LEU A 115 1.90 9.22 11.86
CA LEU A 115 0.43 9.25 11.89
C LEU A 115 -0.14 10.60 11.43
N PRO A 116 0.32 11.76 11.95
CA PRO A 116 -0.17 13.06 11.49
C PRO A 116 0.00 13.28 9.98
N ASN A 117 1.15 12.92 9.39
CA ASN A 117 1.37 13.02 7.95
C ASN A 117 0.39 12.14 7.17
N SER A 118 0.24 10.87 7.57
CA SER A 118 -0.66 9.94 6.89
C SER A 118 -2.13 10.39 6.99
N LEU A 119 -2.56 10.88 8.15
CA LEU A 119 -3.90 11.47 8.34
C LEU A 119 -4.10 12.72 7.50
N GLN A 120 -3.11 13.60 7.44
CA GLN A 120 -3.17 14.80 6.60
C GLN A 120 -3.43 14.42 5.13
N PHE A 121 -2.73 13.42 4.60
CA PHE A 121 -2.88 12.99 3.21
C PHE A 121 -4.21 12.29 2.95
N SER A 122 -4.80 11.66 3.96
CA SER A 122 -6.13 11.04 3.82
C SER A 122 -7.27 12.07 3.88
N GLN A 123 -7.08 13.17 4.58
CA GLN A 123 -8.11 14.18 4.81
C GLN A 123 -8.03 15.36 3.85
N GLN A 124 -6.85 15.68 3.33
CA GLN A 124 -6.62 16.87 2.52
C GLN A 124 -5.75 16.55 1.30
N LYS A 125 -5.93 17.34 0.25
CA LYS A 125 -5.02 17.34 -0.90
C LYS A 125 -3.65 17.89 -0.49
N LEU A 126 -2.66 17.72 -1.36
CA LEU A 126 -1.34 18.28 -1.15
C LEU A 126 -1.42 19.79 -0.84
N GLN A 127 -0.88 20.17 0.29
CA GLN A 127 -0.80 21.56 0.73
C GLN A 127 0.68 21.98 0.77
N PHE A 128 0.97 23.13 0.16
CA PHE A 128 2.29 23.73 0.22
C PHE A 128 2.46 24.55 1.51
N GLY A 129 3.65 24.52 2.08
CA GLY A 129 3.98 25.34 3.24
C GLY A 129 3.70 24.73 4.61
N LEU A 130 3.14 23.50 4.70
CA LEU A 130 2.90 22.82 5.97
C LEU A 130 4.16 22.69 6.84
N GLY A 131 5.32 22.47 6.21
CA GLY A 131 6.59 22.42 6.92
C GLY A 131 6.98 23.72 7.66
N ASN A 132 6.34 24.85 7.35
CA ASN A 132 6.51 26.09 8.08
C ASN A 132 5.68 26.15 9.37
N LEU A 133 4.59 25.34 9.43
CA LEU A 133 3.72 25.25 10.59
C LEU A 133 4.23 24.25 11.62
N ASN A 134 4.73 23.11 11.15
CA ASN A 134 5.26 22.05 12.02
C ASN A 134 6.45 21.36 11.35
N HIS A 135 7.52 21.18 12.12
CA HIS A 135 8.76 20.54 11.66
C HIS A 135 8.52 19.11 11.12
N GLY A 136 7.60 18.36 11.69
CA GLY A 136 7.24 17.01 11.26
C GLY A 136 6.78 16.93 9.79
N PHE A 137 6.21 17.99 9.24
CA PHE A 137 5.79 18.06 7.83
C PHE A 137 6.93 18.40 6.85
N LYS A 138 8.15 18.66 7.32
CA LYS A 138 9.32 18.87 6.45
C LYS A 138 9.87 17.58 5.85
N HIS A 139 9.54 16.44 6.45
CA HIS A 139 10.07 15.12 6.08
C HIS A 139 9.07 14.29 5.29
N ILE A 140 8.45 14.90 4.27
CA ILE A 140 7.51 14.17 3.39
C ILE A 140 8.30 13.13 2.59
N THR A 141 7.92 11.86 2.74
CA THR A 141 8.49 10.75 1.99
C THR A 141 7.40 10.01 1.22
N SER A 142 7.80 9.31 0.14
CA SER A 142 6.89 8.42 -0.59
C SER A 142 6.30 7.31 0.30
N LEU A 143 6.97 6.96 1.41
CA LEU A 143 6.47 5.99 2.38
C LEU A 143 5.23 6.52 3.12
N PHE A 144 5.17 7.80 3.48
CA PHE A 144 3.96 8.37 4.09
C PHE A 144 2.79 8.41 3.12
N MET A 145 3.06 8.70 1.84
CA MET A 145 2.04 8.64 0.80
C MET A 145 1.57 7.21 0.54
N LEU A 146 2.48 6.23 0.58
CA LEU A 146 2.13 4.82 0.50
C LEU A 146 1.32 4.38 1.73
N ASN A 147 1.66 4.85 2.93
CA ASN A 147 0.89 4.56 4.14
C ASN A 147 -0.51 5.16 4.06
N SER A 148 -0.67 6.37 3.51
CA SER A 148 -1.97 7.04 3.45
C SER A 148 -2.99 6.31 2.55
N ILE A 149 -2.55 5.50 1.58
CA ILE A 149 -3.47 4.66 0.80
C ILE A 149 -3.99 3.43 1.55
N ASN A 150 -3.47 3.16 2.77
CA ASN A 150 -3.97 2.11 3.66
C ASN A 150 -5.03 2.62 4.66
N TYR A 151 -5.54 3.82 4.46
CA TYR A 151 -6.66 4.36 5.22
C TYR A 151 -7.97 3.78 4.68
N TYR A 152 -8.54 2.82 5.42
CA TYR A 152 -9.73 2.08 4.99
C TYR A 152 -10.88 2.23 5.97
N PRO A 153 -12.16 2.08 5.50
CA PRO A 153 -13.32 2.16 6.37
C PRO A 153 -13.25 1.18 7.54
N PHE A 154 -13.63 1.65 8.71
CA PHE A 154 -13.73 0.90 9.97
C PHE A 154 -12.43 0.45 10.62
N ILE A 155 -11.29 0.62 9.98
CA ILE A 155 -9.98 0.32 10.59
C ILE A 155 -9.09 1.55 10.71
N ASP A 156 -9.36 2.59 9.91
CA ASP A 156 -8.55 3.81 9.86
C ASP A 156 -7.04 3.49 9.83
N TYR A 157 -6.26 3.91 10.82
CA TYR A 157 -4.84 3.60 10.99
C TYR A 157 -4.57 2.79 12.27
N TYR A 158 -5.52 1.96 12.71
CA TYR A 158 -5.34 1.09 13.87
C TYR A 158 -4.48 -0.11 13.59
#